data_f40acf60f7f4a3ddea00caf547dd58bf
#
_entry.id   f40acf60f7f4a3ddea00caf547dd58bf
#
_cell.length_a   1.000
_cell.length_b   1.000
_cell.length_c   1.000
_cell.angle_alpha   90.00
_cell.angle_beta   90.00
_cell.angle_gamma   90.00
#
_symmetry.space_group_name_H-M   'P 1'
#
loop_
_entity.id
_entity.type
_entity.pdbx_description
1 polymer ?
#
loop_
_entity_poly.entity_id
_entity_poly.type
_entity_poly.pdbx_seq_one_letter_code
_entity_poly.pdbx_strand_id
1 'polypeptide(L)'
;MASSDDIITIKEMGDKRPWWQYLDATKWKLFIAALIGVTLDGYDFVLITLALPEIKAAFGLTLVQSAALVSAAFITRWLGGLILGGVGDRFGRKPAMIIATVLFAIGSLLMGFSPNFMFLFIMRMVVGFAMGGEYGSSATYVIESWHPRIRGKASSFLLSGYAIGAILAVQVDKYLVPWVDSWHAGWGWRALFITGIVPIAVALYMRRRLPEASDWETAKSREREKSSESRDAFQVLFSGRRMSLNITLVIAAMAGLLAIFALNILPFWGVLAVAIACGAIFVCLIVQFDPRRWVIGIGIMIVILSAFMYGWPILGLLPTYLTGAGYAASTVANLLTIAQFGNMIGYFVTGFMGDWIGMRKWYFTSILIAQIIVFPLFFAGIKSAWLIGLLLFFNQLFGQGVSGLAPRWVSSYFPVEQRAAGVGFIYNVGALGGAIGPFVGASLAKSHGLGSALGVLSVGFGLIVVLGVRLNLPRKLQALVNPEAVRPEDGDDRYINSVDLSSEFASSEC
;
A
#
# COMPACT_ATOMS: atom_id res chain seq x y z
N MET A 1 -38.89 16.83 10.17
CA MET A 1 -39.24 15.71 9.27
C MET A 1 -37.96 15.18 8.69
N ALA A 2 -37.54 13.96 9.03
CA ALA A 2 -36.38 13.33 8.42
C ALA A 2 -36.58 13.27 6.90
N SER A 3 -35.53 13.53 6.13
CA SER A 3 -35.60 13.48 4.67
C SER A 3 -35.86 12.03 4.22
N SER A 4 -36.34 11.85 2.98
CA SER A 4 -36.50 10.49 2.41
C SER A 4 -35.21 9.70 2.43
N ASP A 5 -34.07 10.38 2.34
CA ASP A 5 -32.72 9.78 2.35
C ASP A 5 -32.32 9.31 3.74
N ASP A 6 -32.71 10.04 4.82
CA ASP A 6 -32.49 9.64 6.20
C ASP A 6 -33.29 8.37 6.57
N ILE A 7 -34.53 8.27 6.06
CA ILE A 7 -35.40 7.11 6.26
C ILE A 7 -34.85 5.89 5.50
N ILE A 8 -34.27 6.09 4.31
CA ILE A 8 -33.61 5.05 3.53
C ILE A 8 -32.40 4.53 4.29
N THR A 9 -31.56 5.40 4.84
CA THR A 9 -30.34 5.03 5.60
C THR A 9 -30.69 4.24 6.88
N ILE A 10 -31.72 4.64 7.62
CA ILE A 10 -32.20 3.92 8.80
C ILE A 10 -32.74 2.52 8.44
N LYS A 11 -33.49 2.41 7.36
CA LYS A 11 -34.03 1.15 6.86
C LYS A 11 -32.92 0.21 6.36
N GLU A 12 -31.87 0.76 5.75
CA GLU A 12 -30.70 0.03 5.31
C GLU A 12 -29.83 -0.51 6.46
N MET A 13 -29.79 0.17 7.60
CA MET A 13 -29.06 -0.31 8.80
C MET A 13 -29.69 -1.53 9.44
N GLY A 14 -31.01 -1.70 9.34
CA GLY A 14 -31.75 -2.89 9.77
C GLY A 14 -31.66 -4.06 8.79
N ASP A 15 -31.16 -3.83 7.60
CA ASP A 15 -31.15 -4.76 6.50
C ASP A 15 -30.10 -5.87 6.70
N LYS A 16 -30.55 -7.12 6.74
CA LYS A 16 -29.71 -8.33 6.91
C LYS A 16 -29.40 -9.03 5.59
N ARG A 17 -29.51 -8.33 4.47
CA ARG A 17 -29.21 -8.92 3.16
C ARG A 17 -27.78 -9.50 3.14
N PRO A 18 -27.53 -10.59 2.40
CA PRO A 18 -26.19 -11.07 2.11
C PRO A 18 -25.34 -9.98 1.45
N TRP A 19 -24.03 -9.96 1.76
CA TRP A 19 -23.13 -8.89 1.35
C TRP A 19 -23.09 -8.64 -0.17
N TRP A 20 -23.30 -9.68 -1.00
CA TRP A 20 -23.30 -9.57 -2.45
C TRP A 20 -24.55 -8.86 -3.02
N GLN A 21 -25.63 -8.76 -2.26
CA GLN A 21 -26.84 -8.05 -2.68
C GLN A 21 -26.71 -6.53 -2.57
N TYR A 22 -25.68 -6.02 -1.88
CA TYR A 22 -25.34 -4.60 -1.88
C TYR A 22 -24.58 -4.16 -3.12
N LEU A 23 -24.16 -5.11 -3.99
CA LEU A 23 -23.34 -4.87 -5.16
C LEU A 23 -24.15 -5.07 -6.43
N ASP A 24 -24.35 -4.00 -7.16
CA ASP A 24 -24.90 -4.02 -8.52
C ASP A 24 -23.80 -4.27 -9.57
N ALA A 25 -24.20 -4.41 -10.83
CA ALA A 25 -23.27 -4.63 -11.94
C ALA A 25 -22.25 -3.49 -12.11
N THR A 26 -22.62 -2.25 -11.76
CA THR A 26 -21.74 -1.09 -11.86
C THR A 26 -20.66 -1.15 -10.79
N LYS A 27 -21.03 -1.45 -9.54
CA LYS A 27 -20.07 -1.62 -8.44
C LYS A 27 -19.09 -2.77 -8.68
N TRP A 28 -19.55 -3.87 -9.29
CA TRP A 28 -18.66 -4.97 -9.70
C TRP A 28 -17.68 -4.55 -10.80
N LYS A 29 -18.13 -3.84 -11.84
CA LYS A 29 -17.23 -3.33 -12.90
C LYS A 29 -16.19 -2.38 -12.33
N LEU A 30 -16.60 -1.50 -11.43
CA LEU A 30 -15.75 -0.57 -10.70
C LEU A 30 -14.69 -1.30 -9.88
N PHE A 31 -15.12 -2.30 -9.10
CA PHE A 31 -14.22 -3.11 -8.30
C PHE A 31 -13.19 -3.87 -9.17
N ILE A 32 -13.63 -4.52 -10.25
CA ILE A 32 -12.73 -5.24 -11.16
C ILE A 32 -11.70 -4.30 -11.79
N ALA A 33 -12.10 -3.10 -12.21
CA ALA A 33 -11.18 -2.14 -12.79
C ALA A 33 -10.11 -1.65 -11.79
N ALA A 34 -10.49 -1.46 -10.53
CA ALA A 34 -9.55 -1.13 -9.46
C ALA A 34 -8.66 -2.35 -9.10
N LEU A 35 -9.24 -3.55 -9.04
CA LEU A 35 -8.53 -4.80 -8.77
C LEU A 35 -7.43 -5.06 -9.82
N ILE A 36 -7.71 -4.82 -11.10
CA ILE A 36 -6.69 -4.94 -12.15
C ILE A 36 -5.53 -3.96 -11.91
N GLY A 37 -5.79 -2.73 -11.47
CA GLY A 37 -4.75 -1.78 -11.11
C GLY A 37 -3.85 -2.29 -9.98
N VAL A 38 -4.43 -2.78 -8.89
CA VAL A 38 -3.67 -3.36 -7.77
C VAL A 38 -2.96 -4.67 -8.18
N THR A 39 -3.54 -5.42 -9.11
CA THR A 39 -2.88 -6.61 -9.69
C THR A 39 -1.62 -6.23 -10.46
N LEU A 40 -1.65 -5.11 -11.19
CA LEU A 40 -0.46 -4.58 -11.87
C LEU A 40 0.63 -4.16 -10.90
N ASP A 41 0.27 -3.54 -9.78
CA ASP A 41 1.24 -3.18 -8.73
C ASP A 41 1.99 -4.41 -8.22
N GLY A 42 1.26 -5.49 -7.90
CA GLY A 42 1.84 -6.74 -7.43
C GLY A 42 2.67 -7.45 -8.51
N TYR A 43 2.18 -7.44 -9.75
CA TYR A 43 2.86 -8.01 -10.92
C TYR A 43 4.22 -7.33 -11.15
N ASP A 44 4.24 -6.01 -11.32
CA ASP A 44 5.45 -5.25 -11.61
C ASP A 44 6.47 -5.30 -10.47
N PHE A 45 6.00 -5.25 -9.21
CA PHE A 45 6.90 -5.35 -8.06
C PHE A 45 7.66 -6.68 -8.05
N VAL A 46 7.01 -7.78 -8.38
CA VAL A 46 7.64 -9.11 -8.42
C VAL A 46 8.49 -9.25 -9.68
N LEU A 47 8.08 -8.71 -10.82
CA LEU A 47 8.86 -8.76 -12.05
C LEU A 47 10.28 -8.21 -11.88
N ILE A 48 10.44 -7.06 -11.22
CA ILE A 48 11.78 -6.49 -11.04
C ILE A 48 12.69 -7.41 -10.20
N THR A 49 12.12 -8.12 -9.22
CA THR A 49 12.89 -9.04 -8.38
C THR A 49 13.28 -10.31 -9.13
N LEU A 50 12.41 -10.81 -10.00
CA LEU A 50 12.68 -11.96 -10.87
C LEU A 50 13.72 -11.61 -11.95
N ALA A 51 13.54 -10.48 -12.62
CA ALA A 51 14.42 -10.00 -13.69
C ALA A 51 15.80 -9.51 -13.19
N LEU A 52 15.96 -9.27 -11.88
CA LEU A 52 17.16 -8.64 -11.32
C LEU A 52 18.47 -9.37 -11.63
N PRO A 53 18.59 -10.71 -11.61
CA PRO A 53 19.82 -11.41 -11.98
C PRO A 53 20.21 -11.15 -13.44
N GLU A 54 19.25 -11.16 -14.37
CA GLU A 54 19.49 -10.93 -15.79
C GLU A 54 19.82 -9.47 -16.07
N ILE A 55 19.12 -8.53 -15.45
CA ILE A 55 19.42 -7.09 -15.53
C ILE A 55 20.83 -6.82 -14.99
N LYS A 56 21.19 -7.44 -13.87
CA LYS A 56 22.54 -7.34 -13.30
C LYS A 56 23.60 -7.81 -14.29
N ALA A 57 23.39 -8.94 -14.94
CA ALA A 57 24.29 -9.49 -15.94
C ALA A 57 24.35 -8.59 -17.18
N ALA A 58 23.21 -8.13 -17.68
CA ALA A 58 23.09 -7.31 -18.90
C ALA A 58 23.79 -5.96 -18.79
N PHE A 59 23.74 -5.32 -17.62
CA PHE A 59 24.32 -3.98 -17.40
C PHE A 59 25.60 -4.00 -16.54
N GLY A 60 26.09 -5.16 -16.11
CA GLY A 60 27.28 -5.28 -15.26
C GLY A 60 27.10 -4.62 -13.89
N LEU A 61 25.89 -4.70 -13.29
CA LEU A 61 25.57 -3.95 -12.08
C LEU A 61 26.25 -4.52 -10.84
N THR A 62 26.64 -3.64 -9.94
CA THR A 62 27.02 -3.99 -8.58
C THR A 62 25.78 -4.46 -7.77
N LEU A 63 26.01 -5.14 -6.65
CA LEU A 63 24.93 -5.55 -5.75
C LEU A 63 24.13 -4.33 -5.24
N VAL A 64 24.81 -3.21 -4.99
CA VAL A 64 24.21 -1.95 -4.54
C VAL A 64 23.28 -1.36 -5.60
N GLN A 65 23.72 -1.31 -6.85
CA GLN A 65 22.90 -0.83 -7.98
C GLN A 65 21.67 -1.73 -8.19
N SER A 66 21.82 -3.04 -8.01
CA SER A 66 20.71 -3.99 -8.08
C SER A 66 19.67 -3.73 -6.96
N ALA A 67 20.13 -3.52 -5.74
CA ALA A 67 19.26 -3.16 -4.62
C ALA A 67 18.58 -1.78 -4.83
N ALA A 68 19.30 -0.82 -5.42
CA ALA A 68 18.75 0.49 -5.74
C ALA A 68 17.56 0.41 -6.72
N LEU A 69 17.58 -0.49 -7.70
CA LEU A 69 16.43 -0.71 -8.60
C LEU A 69 15.15 -1.15 -7.86
N VAL A 70 15.29 -2.01 -6.85
CA VAL A 70 14.15 -2.42 -6.04
C VAL A 70 13.62 -1.27 -5.20
N SER A 71 14.51 -0.47 -4.61
CA SER A 71 14.16 0.68 -3.77
C SER A 71 13.61 1.87 -4.56
N ALA A 72 13.96 1.99 -5.84
CA ALA A 72 13.62 3.16 -6.67
C ALA A 72 12.11 3.48 -6.69
N ALA A 73 11.25 2.46 -6.74
CA ALA A 73 9.82 2.67 -6.71
C ALA A 73 9.33 3.29 -5.38
N PHE A 74 9.92 2.91 -4.25
CA PHE A 74 9.54 3.46 -2.95
C PHE A 74 9.99 4.91 -2.77
N ILE A 75 11.09 5.32 -3.42
CA ILE A 75 11.64 6.69 -3.33
C ILE A 75 10.62 7.73 -3.78
N THR A 76 9.84 7.45 -4.82
CA THR A 76 8.88 8.40 -5.41
C THR A 76 7.43 8.11 -5.08
N ARG A 77 7.12 6.93 -4.49
CA ARG A 77 5.75 6.47 -4.23
C ARG A 77 4.97 7.44 -3.35
N TRP A 78 5.57 7.99 -2.30
CA TRP A 78 4.95 8.97 -1.42
C TRP A 78 4.59 10.27 -2.15
N LEU A 79 5.45 10.70 -3.07
CA LEU A 79 5.23 11.91 -3.87
C LEU A 79 4.07 11.71 -4.85
N GLY A 80 4.01 10.53 -5.49
CA GLY A 80 2.88 10.14 -6.33
C GLY A 80 1.57 10.10 -5.54
N GLY A 81 1.58 9.53 -4.34
CA GLY A 81 0.43 9.52 -3.42
C GLY A 81 -0.04 10.92 -3.03
N LEU A 82 0.89 11.84 -2.78
CA LEU A 82 0.57 13.23 -2.46
C LEU A 82 -0.02 13.97 -3.67
N ILE A 83 0.65 13.92 -4.83
CA ILE A 83 0.27 14.69 -6.00
C ILE A 83 -0.98 14.10 -6.67
N LEU A 84 -0.97 12.81 -7.02
CA LEU A 84 -2.11 12.17 -7.68
C LEU A 84 -3.28 11.95 -6.73
N GLY A 85 -3.02 11.75 -5.43
CA GLY A 85 -4.06 11.77 -4.40
C GLY A 85 -4.75 13.12 -4.33
N GLY A 86 -4.00 14.23 -4.34
CA GLY A 86 -4.56 15.59 -4.42
C GLY A 86 -5.35 15.84 -5.71
N VAL A 87 -4.88 15.32 -6.85
CA VAL A 87 -5.67 15.32 -8.10
C VAL A 87 -6.99 14.57 -7.90
N GLY A 88 -6.95 13.41 -7.20
CA GLY A 88 -8.12 12.61 -6.88
C GLY A 88 -9.12 13.32 -5.97
N ASP A 89 -8.64 14.08 -5.00
CA ASP A 89 -9.50 14.87 -4.11
C ASP A 89 -10.15 16.06 -4.84
N ARG A 90 -9.40 16.72 -5.72
CA ARG A 90 -9.86 17.92 -6.42
C ARG A 90 -10.73 17.64 -7.63
N PHE A 91 -10.31 16.73 -8.51
CA PHE A 91 -10.90 16.47 -9.83
C PHE A 91 -11.69 15.17 -9.91
N GLY A 92 -11.67 14.36 -8.85
CA GLY A 92 -12.30 13.05 -8.77
C GLY A 92 -11.32 11.89 -8.76
N ARG A 93 -11.76 10.76 -8.22
CA ARG A 93 -10.93 9.55 -8.08
C ARG A 93 -10.58 8.97 -9.45
N LYS A 94 -11.55 8.96 -10.37
CA LYS A 94 -11.40 8.41 -11.71
C LYS A 94 -10.29 9.06 -12.56
N PRO A 95 -10.20 10.40 -12.70
CA PRO A 95 -9.09 11.06 -13.39
C PRO A 95 -7.73 10.70 -12.81
N ALA A 96 -7.60 10.70 -11.48
CA ALA A 96 -6.33 10.35 -10.82
C ALA A 96 -5.90 8.92 -11.13
N MET A 97 -6.84 7.96 -11.08
CA MET A 97 -6.59 6.56 -11.46
C MET A 97 -6.16 6.41 -12.92
N ILE A 98 -6.78 7.17 -13.84
CA ILE A 98 -6.41 7.14 -15.28
C ILE A 98 -4.99 7.66 -15.47
N ILE A 99 -4.65 8.80 -14.87
CA ILE A 99 -3.32 9.40 -14.96
C ILE A 99 -2.27 8.44 -14.38
N ALA A 100 -2.53 7.86 -13.20
CA ALA A 100 -1.65 6.88 -12.58
C ALA A 100 -1.42 5.68 -13.51
N THR A 101 -2.48 5.11 -14.10
CA THR A 101 -2.37 3.97 -15.01
C THR A 101 -1.58 4.30 -16.28
N VAL A 102 -1.74 5.50 -16.85
CA VAL A 102 -0.98 5.93 -18.03
C VAL A 102 0.50 6.08 -17.70
N LEU A 103 0.84 6.72 -16.57
CA LEU A 103 2.23 6.85 -16.13
C LEU A 103 2.86 5.49 -15.85
N PHE A 104 2.11 4.58 -15.23
CA PHE A 104 2.54 3.22 -15.00
C PHE A 104 2.83 2.49 -16.32
N ALA A 105 1.92 2.60 -17.30
CA ALA A 105 2.06 2.01 -18.63
C ALA A 105 3.33 2.46 -19.34
N ILE A 106 3.54 3.77 -19.36
CA ILE A 106 4.71 4.39 -20.01
C ILE A 106 5.98 3.93 -19.30
N GLY A 107 6.02 4.00 -17.97
CA GLY A 107 7.18 3.59 -17.18
C GLY A 107 7.53 2.12 -17.39
N SER A 108 6.56 1.21 -17.28
CA SER A 108 6.77 -0.22 -17.42
C SER A 108 7.22 -0.59 -18.85
N LEU A 109 6.54 -0.05 -19.86
CA LEU A 109 6.94 -0.27 -21.26
C LEU A 109 8.37 0.20 -21.53
N LEU A 110 8.71 1.40 -21.10
CA LEU A 110 10.04 1.98 -21.30
C LEU A 110 11.13 1.24 -20.51
N MET A 111 10.80 0.61 -19.36
CA MET A 111 11.72 -0.29 -18.67
C MET A 111 12.15 -1.46 -19.57
N GLY A 112 11.23 -2.06 -20.33
CA GLY A 112 11.56 -3.12 -21.29
C GLY A 112 12.53 -2.69 -22.41
N PHE A 113 12.54 -1.41 -22.77
CA PHE A 113 13.43 -0.84 -23.79
C PHE A 113 14.64 -0.12 -23.20
N SER A 114 14.94 -0.31 -21.92
CA SER A 114 16.03 0.41 -21.25
C SER A 114 17.39 0.14 -21.91
N PRO A 115 18.11 1.19 -22.33
CA PRO A 115 19.46 1.07 -22.91
C PRO A 115 20.55 0.91 -21.85
N ASN A 116 20.31 1.41 -20.63
CA ASN A 116 21.27 1.41 -19.53
C ASN A 116 20.60 1.46 -18.17
N PHE A 117 21.39 1.27 -17.12
CA PHE A 117 20.92 1.30 -15.72
C PHE A 117 20.20 2.60 -15.32
N MET A 118 20.77 3.77 -15.70
CA MET A 118 20.20 5.05 -15.28
C MET A 118 18.80 5.28 -15.85
N PHE A 119 18.60 4.94 -17.11
CA PHE A 119 17.27 5.00 -17.73
C PHE A 119 16.29 4.07 -17.06
N LEU A 120 16.69 2.81 -16.80
CA LEU A 120 15.87 1.83 -16.10
C LEU A 120 15.49 2.32 -14.69
N PHE A 121 16.46 2.90 -13.97
CA PHE A 121 16.26 3.46 -12.64
C PHE A 121 15.24 4.61 -12.64
N ILE A 122 15.36 5.55 -13.58
CA ILE A 122 14.41 6.67 -13.71
C ILE A 122 13.01 6.15 -14.06
N MET A 123 12.89 5.20 -14.99
CA MET A 123 11.58 4.63 -15.33
C MET A 123 10.97 3.88 -14.14
N ARG A 124 11.79 3.22 -13.33
CA ARG A 124 11.35 2.60 -12.07
C ARG A 124 10.82 3.62 -11.06
N MET A 125 11.43 4.82 -10.99
CA MET A 125 10.90 5.93 -10.19
C MET A 125 9.56 6.43 -10.72
N VAL A 126 9.38 6.52 -12.05
CA VAL A 126 8.09 6.91 -12.67
C VAL A 126 7.00 5.90 -12.33
N VAL A 127 7.31 4.60 -12.40
CA VAL A 127 6.38 3.53 -11.98
C VAL A 127 6.04 3.67 -10.51
N GLY A 128 7.03 3.88 -9.64
CA GLY A 128 6.80 4.08 -8.21
C GLY A 128 5.89 5.28 -7.90
N PHE A 129 6.09 6.39 -8.59
CA PHE A 129 5.22 7.56 -8.51
C PHE A 129 3.76 7.21 -8.89
N ALA A 130 3.58 6.50 -10.00
CA ALA A 130 2.27 6.04 -10.46
C ALA A 130 1.59 5.11 -9.44
N MET A 131 2.33 4.12 -8.89
CA MET A 131 1.84 3.21 -7.84
C MET A 131 1.33 3.95 -6.60
N GLY A 132 2.02 5.02 -6.18
CA GLY A 132 1.58 5.84 -5.04
C GLY A 132 0.22 6.49 -5.27
N GLY A 133 0.02 7.07 -6.43
CA GLY A 133 -1.25 7.68 -6.83
C GLY A 133 -2.37 6.68 -7.08
N GLU A 134 -2.03 5.54 -7.69
CA GLU A 134 -2.95 4.44 -7.92
C GLU A 134 -3.51 3.91 -6.60
N TYR A 135 -2.64 3.60 -5.64
CA TYR A 135 -3.06 3.07 -4.34
C TYR A 135 -4.02 4.01 -3.61
N GLY A 136 -3.69 5.31 -3.52
CA GLY A 136 -4.53 6.29 -2.86
C GLY A 136 -5.90 6.44 -3.53
N SER A 137 -5.92 6.55 -4.86
CA SER A 137 -7.16 6.78 -5.62
C SER A 137 -8.02 5.54 -5.74
N SER A 138 -7.45 4.37 -6.06
CA SER A 138 -8.22 3.12 -6.24
C SER A 138 -8.79 2.60 -4.93
N ALA A 139 -8.03 2.67 -3.83
CA ALA A 139 -8.52 2.22 -2.54
C ALA A 139 -9.68 3.09 -2.04
N THR A 140 -9.55 4.42 -2.14
CA THR A 140 -10.62 5.33 -1.75
C THR A 140 -11.84 5.20 -2.66
N TYR A 141 -11.64 5.07 -3.97
CA TYR A 141 -12.71 4.87 -4.94
C TYR A 141 -13.58 3.66 -4.63
N VAL A 142 -12.97 2.51 -4.34
CA VAL A 142 -13.71 1.29 -4.00
C VAL A 142 -14.40 1.42 -2.63
N ILE A 143 -13.71 1.94 -1.61
CA ILE A 143 -14.25 2.11 -0.26
C ILE A 143 -15.45 3.09 -0.28
N GLU A 144 -15.36 4.17 -1.02
CA GLU A 144 -16.41 5.20 -1.14
C GLU A 144 -17.60 4.75 -1.99
N SER A 145 -17.42 3.78 -2.89
CA SER A 145 -18.48 3.25 -3.75
C SER A 145 -19.23 2.07 -3.16
N TRP A 146 -18.67 1.42 -2.13
CA TRP A 146 -19.28 0.27 -1.49
C TRP A 146 -20.02 0.64 -0.20
N HIS A 147 -21.11 -0.09 0.08
CA HIS A 147 -21.91 0.12 1.27
C HIS A 147 -21.05 0.05 2.56
N PRO A 148 -21.24 0.96 3.56
CA PRO A 148 -20.42 1.03 4.78
C PRO A 148 -20.21 -0.30 5.50
N ARG A 149 -21.22 -1.18 5.56
CA ARG A 149 -21.14 -2.51 6.19
C ARG A 149 -20.14 -3.46 5.57
N ILE A 150 -19.79 -3.27 4.31
CA ILE A 150 -18.93 -4.19 3.56
C ILE A 150 -17.63 -3.53 3.11
N ARG A 151 -17.26 -2.38 3.67
CA ARG A 151 -16.01 -1.66 3.34
C ARG A 151 -14.75 -2.43 3.73
N GLY A 152 -14.83 -3.31 4.72
CA GLY A 152 -13.73 -4.24 5.02
C GLY A 152 -13.47 -5.22 3.89
N LYS A 153 -14.55 -5.80 3.33
CA LYS A 153 -14.46 -6.64 2.14
C LYS A 153 -13.97 -5.83 0.93
N ALA A 154 -14.49 -4.62 0.73
CA ALA A 154 -14.05 -3.73 -0.34
C ALA A 154 -12.54 -3.52 -0.35
N SER A 155 -11.99 -3.11 0.79
CA SER A 155 -10.57 -2.86 0.99
C SER A 155 -9.73 -4.14 0.83
N SER A 156 -10.10 -5.21 1.53
CA SER A 156 -9.30 -6.44 1.57
C SER A 156 -9.35 -7.21 0.26
N PHE A 157 -10.53 -7.31 -0.38
CA PHE A 157 -10.65 -7.98 -1.68
C PHE A 157 -9.90 -7.21 -2.77
N LEU A 158 -9.89 -5.87 -2.71
CA LEU A 158 -9.09 -5.07 -3.62
C LEU A 158 -7.61 -5.44 -3.52
N LEU A 159 -7.07 -5.55 -2.31
CA LEU A 159 -5.65 -5.87 -2.10
C LEU A 159 -5.28 -7.32 -2.45
N SER A 160 -6.25 -8.24 -2.60
CA SER A 160 -5.97 -9.57 -3.14
C SER A 160 -5.39 -9.52 -4.55
N GLY A 161 -5.66 -8.45 -5.29
CA GLY A 161 -5.04 -8.18 -6.58
C GLY A 161 -3.52 -8.21 -6.53
N TYR A 162 -2.91 -7.68 -5.47
CA TYR A 162 -1.46 -7.71 -5.31
C TYR A 162 -0.91 -9.15 -5.33
N ALA A 163 -1.51 -10.05 -4.56
CA ALA A 163 -1.09 -11.46 -4.53
C ALA A 163 -1.36 -12.17 -5.87
N ILE A 164 -2.48 -11.87 -6.53
CA ILE A 164 -2.79 -12.36 -7.88
C ILE A 164 -1.70 -11.90 -8.87
N GLY A 165 -1.34 -10.63 -8.84
CA GLY A 165 -0.28 -10.08 -9.68
C GLY A 165 1.07 -10.75 -9.45
N ALA A 166 1.43 -10.98 -8.18
CA ALA A 166 2.66 -11.67 -7.81
C ALA A 166 2.70 -13.11 -8.35
N ILE A 167 1.59 -13.86 -8.25
CA ILE A 167 1.48 -15.22 -8.80
C ILE A 167 1.62 -15.18 -10.32
N LEU A 168 0.93 -14.25 -10.99
CA LEU A 168 0.99 -14.10 -12.45
C LEU A 168 2.43 -13.78 -12.90
N ALA A 169 3.14 -12.90 -12.20
CA ALA A 169 4.52 -12.56 -12.52
C ALA A 169 5.43 -13.79 -12.52
N VAL A 170 5.33 -14.63 -11.48
CA VAL A 170 6.12 -15.87 -11.40
C VAL A 170 5.79 -16.83 -12.55
N GLN A 171 4.51 -16.96 -12.93
CA GLN A 171 4.13 -17.84 -14.03
C GLN A 171 4.59 -17.28 -15.38
N VAL A 172 4.44 -15.98 -15.62
CA VAL A 172 4.92 -15.35 -16.85
C VAL A 172 6.45 -15.48 -16.97
N ASP A 173 7.19 -15.21 -15.90
CA ASP A 173 8.64 -15.38 -15.87
C ASP A 173 9.04 -16.81 -16.24
N LYS A 174 8.44 -17.81 -15.60
CA LYS A 174 8.74 -19.23 -15.79
C LYS A 174 8.62 -19.71 -17.24
N TYR A 175 7.64 -19.17 -17.99
CA TYR A 175 7.35 -19.64 -19.34
C TYR A 175 7.82 -18.68 -20.42
N LEU A 176 7.68 -17.37 -20.21
CA LEU A 176 7.97 -16.36 -21.22
C LEU A 176 9.48 -16.12 -21.38
N VAL A 177 10.21 -16.01 -20.27
CA VAL A 177 11.65 -15.68 -20.31
C VAL A 177 12.43 -16.75 -21.09
N PRO A 178 12.35 -18.05 -20.79
CA PRO A 178 13.07 -19.06 -21.57
C PRO A 178 12.62 -19.12 -23.03
N TRP A 179 11.33 -18.88 -23.30
CA TRP A 179 10.82 -18.87 -24.67
C TRP A 179 11.37 -17.72 -25.48
N VAL A 180 11.38 -16.50 -24.95
CA VAL A 180 11.94 -15.32 -25.63
C VAL A 180 13.45 -15.46 -25.80
N ASP A 181 14.17 -15.92 -24.77
CA ASP A 181 15.62 -16.09 -24.82
C ASP A 181 16.07 -17.19 -25.82
N SER A 182 15.20 -18.16 -26.10
CA SER A 182 15.45 -19.14 -27.16
C SER A 182 15.50 -18.52 -28.57
N TRP A 183 14.87 -17.36 -28.75
CA TRP A 183 14.84 -16.63 -30.03
C TRP A 183 15.84 -15.46 -30.06
N HIS A 184 15.92 -14.73 -28.93
CA HIS A 184 16.80 -13.58 -28.76
C HIS A 184 17.38 -13.57 -27.35
N ALA A 185 18.56 -14.12 -27.18
CA ALA A 185 19.25 -14.22 -25.90
C ALA A 185 19.38 -12.83 -25.23
N GLY A 186 19.02 -12.75 -23.95
CA GLY A 186 19.06 -11.53 -23.14
C GLY A 186 17.84 -10.59 -23.31
N TRP A 187 16.81 -11.00 -24.08
CA TRP A 187 15.56 -10.25 -24.22
C TRP A 187 14.45 -10.74 -23.27
N GLY A 188 14.63 -11.87 -22.61
CA GLY A 188 13.61 -12.47 -21.72
C GLY A 188 13.12 -11.49 -20.67
N TRP A 189 14.01 -10.88 -19.89
CA TRP A 189 13.63 -9.93 -18.85
C TRP A 189 12.96 -8.66 -19.41
N ARG A 190 13.31 -8.23 -20.64
CA ARG A 190 12.67 -7.09 -21.30
C ARG A 190 11.24 -7.38 -21.67
N ALA A 191 10.99 -8.58 -22.17
CA ALA A 191 9.65 -9.04 -22.50
C ALA A 191 8.73 -9.04 -21.29
N LEU A 192 9.22 -9.37 -20.08
CA LEU A 192 8.43 -9.31 -18.86
C LEU A 192 7.81 -7.92 -18.64
N PHE A 193 8.57 -6.84 -18.77
CA PHE A 193 8.03 -5.48 -18.61
C PHE A 193 7.07 -5.09 -19.73
N ILE A 194 7.30 -5.56 -20.96
CA ILE A 194 6.42 -5.30 -22.10
C ILE A 194 5.05 -5.98 -21.91
N THR A 195 4.99 -7.17 -21.29
CA THR A 195 3.72 -7.86 -21.03
C THR A 195 2.77 -7.07 -20.14
N GLY A 196 3.28 -6.19 -19.30
CA GLY A 196 2.48 -5.30 -18.46
C GLY A 196 1.52 -4.39 -19.24
N ILE A 197 1.77 -4.15 -20.55
CA ILE A 197 0.92 -3.27 -21.37
C ILE A 197 -0.50 -3.83 -21.56
N VAL A 198 -0.66 -5.16 -21.60
CA VAL A 198 -1.96 -5.80 -21.86
C VAL A 198 -2.96 -5.53 -20.75
N PRO A 199 -2.70 -5.88 -19.47
CA PRO A 199 -3.64 -5.57 -18.40
C PRO A 199 -3.80 -4.06 -18.18
N ILE A 200 -2.79 -3.23 -18.51
CA ILE A 200 -2.89 -1.77 -18.46
C ILE A 200 -3.92 -1.26 -19.48
N ALA A 201 -3.88 -1.74 -20.72
CA ALA A 201 -4.85 -1.37 -21.75
C ALA A 201 -6.29 -1.72 -21.32
N VAL A 202 -6.47 -2.90 -20.73
CA VAL A 202 -7.77 -3.33 -20.17
C VAL A 202 -8.21 -2.41 -19.03
N ALA A 203 -7.31 -2.08 -18.08
CA ALA A 203 -7.62 -1.18 -16.98
C ALA A 203 -8.03 0.22 -17.47
N LEU A 204 -7.31 0.79 -18.45
CA LEU A 204 -7.66 2.09 -19.04
C LEU A 204 -9.00 2.07 -19.76
N TYR A 205 -9.29 1.03 -20.54
CA TYR A 205 -10.57 0.86 -21.21
C TYR A 205 -11.74 0.81 -20.23
N MET A 206 -11.60 0.03 -19.16
CA MET A 206 -12.63 -0.09 -18.13
C MET A 206 -12.82 1.24 -17.37
N ARG A 207 -11.73 1.88 -16.92
CA ARG A 207 -11.77 3.11 -16.13
C ARG A 207 -12.41 4.29 -16.87
N ARG A 208 -12.21 4.38 -18.20
CA ARG A 208 -12.86 5.44 -19.00
C ARG A 208 -14.39 5.37 -18.97
N ARG A 209 -14.96 4.20 -18.77
CA ARG A 209 -16.41 3.94 -18.79
C ARG A 209 -17.07 3.94 -17.42
N LEU A 210 -16.29 4.05 -16.35
CA LEU A 210 -16.81 4.04 -14.98
C LEU A 210 -17.38 5.43 -14.59
N PRO A 211 -18.42 5.49 -13.72
CA PRO A 211 -18.84 6.72 -13.05
C PRO A 211 -17.76 7.17 -12.05
N GLU A 212 -17.94 8.33 -11.44
CA GLU A 212 -17.12 8.78 -10.31
C GLU A 212 -17.57 8.12 -9.00
N ALA A 213 -16.80 8.27 -7.90
CA ALA A 213 -17.14 7.74 -6.59
C ALA A 213 -18.36 8.49 -5.99
N SER A 214 -19.35 7.74 -5.51
CA SER A 214 -20.61 8.30 -4.99
C SER A 214 -20.42 9.25 -3.82
N ASP A 215 -19.57 8.87 -2.84
CA ASP A 215 -19.30 9.70 -1.67
C ASP A 215 -18.63 11.02 -2.07
N TRP A 216 -17.69 10.96 -3.05
CA TRP A 216 -17.02 12.16 -3.57
C TRP A 216 -17.98 13.09 -4.30
N GLU A 217 -18.86 12.55 -5.18
CA GLU A 217 -19.87 13.36 -5.88
C GLU A 217 -20.80 14.07 -4.91
N THR A 218 -21.24 13.36 -3.87
CA THR A 218 -22.10 13.91 -2.81
C THR A 218 -21.37 15.00 -2.02
N ALA A 219 -20.12 14.77 -1.60
CA ALA A 219 -19.33 15.76 -0.89
C ALA A 219 -19.11 17.03 -1.75
N LYS A 220 -18.82 16.85 -3.03
CA LYS A 220 -18.58 17.97 -3.97
C LYS A 220 -19.85 18.77 -4.27
N SER A 221 -21.01 18.14 -4.32
CA SER A 221 -22.31 18.82 -4.47
C SER A 221 -22.61 19.67 -3.24
N ARG A 222 -22.43 19.13 -2.03
CA ARG A 222 -22.61 19.88 -0.76
C ARG A 222 -21.67 21.07 -0.64
N GLU A 223 -20.42 20.94 -1.10
CA GLU A 223 -19.44 22.03 -1.12
C GLU A 223 -19.89 23.18 -2.03
N ARG A 224 -20.39 22.85 -3.22
CA ARG A 224 -20.95 23.84 -4.17
C ARG A 224 -22.14 24.60 -3.60
N GLU A 225 -23.05 23.90 -2.92
CA GLU A 225 -24.24 24.50 -2.29
C GLU A 225 -23.88 25.47 -1.15
N LYS A 226 -22.85 25.14 -0.37
CA LYS A 226 -22.39 25.96 0.77
C LYS A 226 -21.51 27.14 0.37
N SER A 227 -21.18 27.31 -0.90
CA SER A 227 -20.19 28.30 -1.40
C SER A 227 -18.87 28.32 -0.60
N SER A 228 -18.53 27.19 0.01
CA SER A 228 -17.37 27.01 0.88
C SER A 228 -16.36 26.14 0.14
N GLU A 229 -15.25 26.71 -0.32
CA GLU A 229 -14.14 25.92 -0.85
C GLU A 229 -13.41 25.22 0.30
N SER A 230 -13.55 23.92 0.42
CA SER A 230 -12.62 23.11 1.22
C SER A 230 -11.25 23.09 0.51
N ARG A 231 -10.19 23.40 1.26
CA ARG A 231 -8.84 23.35 0.69
C ARG A 231 -8.42 21.90 0.52
N ASP A 232 -8.21 21.48 -0.72
CA ASP A 232 -7.61 20.19 -1.01
C ASP A 232 -6.15 20.14 -0.55
N ALA A 233 -5.61 18.93 -0.42
CA ALA A 233 -4.25 18.71 0.06
C ALA A 233 -3.19 19.44 -0.76
N PHE A 234 -3.39 19.53 -2.06
CA PHE A 234 -2.49 20.22 -2.96
C PHE A 234 -2.49 21.73 -2.71
N GLN A 235 -3.67 22.33 -2.53
CA GLN A 235 -3.78 23.75 -2.18
C GLN A 235 -3.18 24.06 -0.81
N VAL A 236 -3.35 23.16 0.17
CA VAL A 236 -2.78 23.33 1.51
C VAL A 236 -1.25 23.38 1.46
N LEU A 237 -0.62 22.48 0.71
CA LEU A 237 0.84 22.35 0.69
C LEU A 237 1.50 23.20 -0.39
N PHE A 238 0.88 23.37 -1.54
CA PHE A 238 1.51 23.99 -2.71
C PHE A 238 0.83 25.29 -3.17
N SER A 239 0.13 26.00 -2.27
CA SER A 239 -0.35 27.34 -2.52
C SER A 239 0.05 28.33 -1.42
N GLY A 240 0.04 29.60 -1.75
CA GLY A 240 0.31 30.70 -0.79
C GLY A 240 1.78 30.82 -0.36
N ARG A 241 2.00 31.45 0.81
CA ARG A 241 3.33 31.87 1.29
C ARG A 241 4.31 30.71 1.55
N ARG A 242 3.81 29.48 1.80
CA ARG A 242 4.65 28.31 2.13
C ARG A 242 5.00 27.43 0.94
N MET A 243 4.52 27.76 -0.26
CA MET A 243 4.73 26.96 -1.47
C MET A 243 6.22 26.71 -1.75
N SER A 244 7.05 27.76 -1.76
CA SER A 244 8.49 27.62 -2.03
C SER A 244 9.19 26.75 -0.98
N LEU A 245 8.84 26.91 0.30
CA LEU A 245 9.39 26.07 1.36
C LEU A 245 9.03 24.59 1.15
N ASN A 246 7.77 24.30 0.86
CA ASN A 246 7.31 22.92 0.68
C ASN A 246 7.90 22.25 -0.56
N ILE A 247 8.07 22.99 -1.65
CA ILE A 247 8.79 22.50 -2.83
C ILE A 247 10.24 22.19 -2.46
N THR A 248 10.92 23.07 -1.72
CA THR A 248 12.30 22.83 -1.25
C THR A 248 12.38 21.59 -0.35
N LEU A 249 11.44 21.43 0.58
CA LEU A 249 11.36 20.24 1.45
C LEU A 249 11.16 18.95 0.65
N VAL A 250 10.28 18.97 -0.35
CA VAL A 250 10.06 17.82 -1.26
C VAL A 250 11.33 17.47 -2.03
N ILE A 251 12.00 18.47 -2.59
CA ILE A 251 13.27 18.26 -3.33
C ILE A 251 14.34 17.73 -2.35
N ALA A 252 14.45 18.27 -1.15
CA ALA A 252 15.41 17.83 -0.15
C ALA A 252 15.14 16.38 0.30
N ALA A 253 13.87 16.00 0.53
CA ALA A 253 13.49 14.63 0.84
C ALA A 253 13.85 13.67 -0.30
N MET A 254 13.55 14.05 -1.55
CA MET A 254 13.90 13.24 -2.72
C MET A 254 15.41 13.07 -2.85
N ALA A 255 16.19 14.14 -2.71
CA ALA A 255 17.64 14.08 -2.76
C ALA A 255 18.24 13.22 -1.64
N GLY A 256 17.68 13.32 -0.41
CA GLY A 256 18.07 12.49 0.72
C GLY A 256 17.78 11.00 0.48
N LEU A 257 16.60 10.66 0.01
CA LEU A 257 16.25 9.26 -0.32
C LEU A 257 17.12 8.70 -1.45
N LEU A 258 17.42 9.50 -2.48
CA LEU A 258 18.35 9.12 -3.55
C LEU A 258 19.78 8.89 -2.99
N ALA A 259 20.25 9.74 -2.10
CA ALA A 259 21.56 9.59 -1.48
C ALA A 259 21.66 8.30 -0.63
N ILE A 260 20.59 7.93 0.08
CA ILE A 260 20.53 6.72 0.91
C ILE A 260 20.45 5.46 0.03
N PHE A 261 19.53 5.41 -0.92
CA PHE A 261 19.17 4.16 -1.60
C PHE A 261 19.84 3.98 -2.96
N ALA A 262 20.18 5.05 -3.68
CA ALA A 262 20.70 4.97 -5.04
C ALA A 262 22.20 5.17 -5.14
N LEU A 263 22.74 6.17 -4.47
CA LEU A 263 24.13 6.59 -4.66
C LEU A 263 25.12 5.80 -3.81
N ASN A 264 24.67 5.29 -2.65
CA ASN A 264 25.51 4.55 -1.68
C ASN A 264 26.86 5.22 -1.38
N ILE A 265 26.86 6.55 -1.36
CA ILE A 265 28.06 7.39 -1.13
C ILE A 265 28.28 7.72 0.34
N LEU A 266 27.27 7.44 1.19
CA LEU A 266 27.24 7.85 2.58
C LEU A 266 27.77 6.74 3.51
N PRO A 267 28.64 7.06 4.47
CA PRO A 267 28.96 6.14 5.57
C PRO A 267 27.73 5.93 6.45
N PHE A 268 27.73 4.91 7.30
CA PHE A 268 26.61 4.56 8.18
C PHE A 268 26.00 5.75 8.93
N TRP A 269 26.83 6.57 9.55
CA TRP A 269 26.37 7.77 10.29
C TRP A 269 25.77 8.84 9.37
N GLY A 270 26.28 8.95 8.14
CA GLY A 270 25.71 9.81 7.10
C GLY A 270 24.33 9.35 6.67
N VAL A 271 24.15 8.05 6.44
CA VAL A 271 22.83 7.44 6.15
C VAL A 271 21.84 7.72 7.28
N LEU A 272 22.26 7.52 8.55
CA LEU A 272 21.41 7.78 9.70
C LEU A 272 21.01 9.25 9.80
N ALA A 273 21.97 10.17 9.63
CA ALA A 273 21.71 11.62 9.68
C ALA A 273 20.71 12.05 8.58
N VAL A 274 20.92 11.59 7.35
CA VAL A 274 20.01 11.90 6.23
C VAL A 274 18.64 11.27 6.43
N ALA A 275 18.56 10.04 6.96
CA ALA A 275 17.29 9.40 7.28
C ALA A 275 16.50 10.17 8.34
N ILE A 276 17.16 10.65 9.40
CA ILE A 276 16.54 11.52 10.42
C ILE A 276 16.06 12.83 9.79
N ALA A 277 16.87 13.45 8.94
CA ALA A 277 16.48 14.68 8.24
C ALA A 277 15.26 14.47 7.32
N CYS A 278 15.23 13.40 6.55
CA CYS A 278 14.06 13.02 5.74
C CYS A 278 12.82 12.78 6.63
N GLY A 279 12.97 12.08 7.75
CA GLY A 279 11.91 11.88 8.73
C GLY A 279 11.35 13.21 9.27
N ALA A 280 12.22 14.15 9.62
CA ALA A 280 11.83 15.49 10.07
C ALA A 280 11.10 16.28 8.98
N ILE A 281 11.52 16.15 7.71
CA ILE A 281 10.83 16.75 6.56
C ILE A 281 9.42 16.17 6.42
N PHE A 282 9.26 14.84 6.49
CA PHE A 282 7.95 14.22 6.41
C PHE A 282 7.02 14.64 7.54
N VAL A 283 7.54 14.71 8.77
CA VAL A 283 6.80 15.26 9.93
C VAL A 283 6.37 16.70 9.65
N CYS A 284 7.27 17.55 9.15
CA CYS A 284 6.96 18.93 8.79
C CYS A 284 5.85 19.03 7.72
N LEU A 285 5.89 18.19 6.70
CA LEU A 285 4.84 18.12 5.65
C LEU A 285 3.51 17.63 6.22
N ILE A 286 3.51 16.63 7.10
CA ILE A 286 2.29 16.10 7.76
C ILE A 286 1.67 17.16 8.66
N VAL A 287 2.47 17.89 9.44
CA VAL A 287 1.99 19.00 10.28
C VAL A 287 1.34 20.11 9.45
N GLN A 288 1.87 20.37 8.26
CA GLN A 288 1.28 21.38 7.37
C GLN A 288 0.04 20.85 6.63
N PHE A 289 -0.01 19.55 6.34
CA PHE A 289 -1.14 18.88 5.66
C PHE A 289 -2.42 18.98 6.53
N ASP A 290 -2.31 18.61 7.82
CA ASP A 290 -3.41 18.73 8.78
C ASP A 290 -2.92 19.31 10.12
N PRO A 291 -2.83 20.65 10.26
CA PRO A 291 -2.25 21.27 11.44
C PRO A 291 -2.98 20.98 12.75
N ARG A 292 -4.27 20.68 12.70
CA ARG A 292 -5.05 20.36 13.90
C ARG A 292 -4.92 18.91 14.33
N ARG A 293 -4.62 18.02 13.39
CA ARG A 293 -4.65 16.55 13.56
C ARG A 293 -3.35 15.85 13.17
N TRP A 294 -2.24 16.60 13.13
CA TRP A 294 -0.92 16.11 12.71
C TRP A 294 -0.43 14.88 13.47
N VAL A 295 -0.81 14.74 14.76
CA VAL A 295 -0.43 13.58 15.59
C VAL A 295 -1.04 12.29 15.06
N ILE A 296 -2.28 12.36 14.55
CA ILE A 296 -2.91 11.23 13.84
C ILE A 296 -2.08 10.83 12.63
N GLY A 297 -1.70 11.80 11.79
CA GLY A 297 -0.90 11.54 10.60
C GLY A 297 0.43 10.85 10.90
N ILE A 298 1.16 11.35 11.91
CA ILE A 298 2.42 10.73 12.36
C ILE A 298 2.17 9.35 12.96
N GLY A 299 1.14 9.18 13.76
CA GLY A 299 0.79 7.88 14.34
C GLY A 299 0.48 6.83 13.27
N ILE A 300 -0.28 7.20 12.22
CA ILE A 300 -0.55 6.34 11.07
C ILE A 300 0.76 6.00 10.33
N MET A 301 1.59 7.01 10.04
CA MET A 301 2.88 6.83 9.37
C MET A 301 3.76 5.81 10.11
N ILE A 302 3.88 5.91 11.43
CA ILE A 302 4.69 4.99 12.25
C ILE A 302 4.11 3.56 12.21
N VAL A 303 2.80 3.41 12.31
CA VAL A 303 2.15 2.08 12.25
C VAL A 303 2.34 1.44 10.88
N ILE A 304 2.17 2.19 9.81
CA ILE A 304 2.36 1.69 8.44
C ILE A 304 3.84 1.39 8.16
N LEU A 305 4.76 2.27 8.58
CA LEU A 305 6.21 2.00 8.50
C LEU A 305 6.56 0.67 9.18
N SER A 306 6.04 0.47 10.39
CA SER A 306 6.25 -0.77 11.14
C SER A 306 5.62 -1.98 10.45
N ALA A 307 4.45 -1.82 9.82
CA ALA A 307 3.81 -2.87 9.04
C ALA A 307 4.66 -3.30 7.83
N PHE A 308 5.28 -2.36 7.15
CA PHE A 308 6.23 -2.67 6.07
C PHE A 308 7.54 -3.25 6.60
N MET A 309 8.05 -2.76 7.72
CA MET A 309 9.28 -3.27 8.33
C MET A 309 9.14 -4.69 8.87
N TYR A 310 7.95 -5.14 9.28
CA TYR A 310 7.76 -6.52 9.71
C TYR A 310 7.54 -7.50 8.56
N GLY A 311 6.83 -7.11 7.52
CA GLY A 311 6.38 -8.01 6.45
C GLY A 311 7.32 -8.07 5.25
N TRP A 312 7.82 -6.93 4.79
CA TRP A 312 8.62 -6.83 3.58
C TRP A 312 10.01 -7.47 3.64
N PRO A 313 10.75 -7.47 4.79
CA PRO A 313 11.98 -8.26 4.89
C PRO A 313 11.76 -9.74 4.63
N ILE A 314 10.64 -10.30 5.12
CA ILE A 314 10.30 -11.71 4.85
C ILE A 314 10.08 -11.89 3.35
N LEU A 315 9.22 -11.10 2.71
CA LEU A 315 8.95 -11.22 1.27
C LEU A 315 10.21 -11.05 0.41
N GLY A 316 11.03 -10.05 0.72
CA GLY A 316 12.20 -9.70 -0.09
C GLY A 316 13.39 -10.63 0.09
N LEU A 317 13.59 -11.18 1.29
CA LEU A 317 14.77 -12.00 1.63
C LEU A 317 14.45 -13.49 1.78
N LEU A 318 13.17 -13.89 1.70
CA LEU A 318 12.76 -15.30 1.79
C LEU A 318 13.43 -16.20 0.74
N PRO A 319 13.52 -15.80 -0.55
CA PRO A 319 14.25 -16.61 -1.54
C PRO A 319 15.69 -16.87 -1.12
N THR A 320 16.40 -15.83 -0.68
CA THR A 320 17.79 -15.92 -0.20
C THR A 320 17.90 -16.82 1.03
N TYR A 321 16.97 -16.70 1.97
CA TYR A 321 16.93 -17.56 3.17
C TYR A 321 16.76 -19.04 2.80
N LEU A 322 15.80 -19.37 1.94
CA LEU A 322 15.50 -20.74 1.53
C LEU A 322 16.66 -21.34 0.72
N THR A 323 17.24 -20.56 -0.21
CA THR A 323 18.42 -21.01 -0.97
C THR A 323 19.61 -21.23 -0.05
N GLY A 324 19.85 -20.34 0.92
CA GLY A 324 20.89 -20.50 1.94
C GLY A 324 20.65 -21.70 2.87
N ALA A 325 19.40 -22.12 3.05
CA ALA A 325 19.03 -23.33 3.78
C ALA A 325 19.21 -24.63 2.95
N GLY A 326 19.65 -24.53 1.68
CA GLY A 326 19.97 -25.65 0.81
C GLY A 326 18.82 -26.17 -0.05
N TYR A 327 17.71 -25.42 -0.18
CA TYR A 327 16.61 -25.81 -1.06
C TYR A 327 16.94 -25.53 -2.53
N ALA A 328 16.57 -26.46 -3.41
CA ALA A 328 16.69 -26.29 -4.86
C ALA A 328 15.80 -25.13 -5.37
N ALA A 329 16.21 -24.45 -6.41
CA ALA A 329 15.50 -23.29 -6.97
C ALA A 329 14.01 -23.57 -7.29
N SER A 330 13.71 -24.74 -7.83
CA SER A 330 12.33 -25.17 -8.10
C SER A 330 11.48 -25.30 -6.82
N THR A 331 12.09 -25.82 -5.74
CA THR A 331 11.42 -25.93 -4.43
C THR A 331 11.19 -24.53 -3.84
N VAL A 332 12.18 -23.64 -3.94
CA VAL A 332 12.03 -22.24 -3.50
C VAL A 332 10.88 -21.56 -4.24
N ALA A 333 10.82 -21.68 -5.56
CA ALA A 333 9.71 -21.11 -6.36
C ALA A 333 8.33 -21.64 -5.93
N ASN A 334 8.23 -22.95 -5.66
CA ASN A 334 6.99 -23.56 -5.17
C ASN A 334 6.62 -23.03 -3.76
N LEU A 335 7.57 -22.90 -2.84
CA LEU A 335 7.33 -22.36 -1.50
C LEU A 335 6.89 -20.90 -1.54
N LEU A 336 7.48 -20.09 -2.41
CA LEU A 336 7.05 -18.71 -2.64
C LEU A 336 5.63 -18.63 -3.20
N THR A 337 5.29 -19.51 -4.14
CA THR A 337 3.93 -19.61 -4.69
C THR A 337 2.91 -19.98 -3.62
N ILE A 338 3.22 -20.96 -2.76
CA ILE A 338 2.38 -21.36 -1.62
C ILE A 338 2.18 -20.18 -0.65
N ALA A 339 3.25 -19.45 -0.35
CA ALA A 339 3.17 -18.23 0.47
C ALA A 339 2.22 -17.18 -0.11
N GLN A 340 2.28 -16.93 -1.43
CA GLN A 340 1.40 -15.97 -2.09
C GLN A 340 -0.07 -16.45 -2.16
N PHE A 341 -0.33 -17.75 -2.28
CA PHE A 341 -1.68 -18.29 -2.10
C PHE A 341 -2.21 -18.04 -0.69
N GLY A 342 -1.37 -18.24 0.35
CA GLY A 342 -1.71 -17.89 1.72
C GLY A 342 -2.09 -16.42 1.86
N ASN A 343 -1.32 -15.52 1.27
CA ASN A 343 -1.59 -14.09 1.25
C ASN A 343 -2.92 -13.76 0.55
N MET A 344 -3.16 -14.31 -0.63
CA MET A 344 -4.40 -14.11 -1.39
C MET A 344 -5.64 -14.55 -0.59
N ILE A 345 -5.61 -15.75 -0.02
CA ILE A 345 -6.70 -16.27 0.81
C ILE A 345 -6.85 -15.42 2.08
N GLY A 346 -5.73 -14.99 2.66
CA GLY A 346 -5.68 -14.10 3.81
C GLY A 346 -6.44 -12.79 3.60
N TYR A 347 -6.33 -12.19 2.42
CA TYR A 347 -7.11 -11.00 2.08
C TYR A 347 -8.62 -11.26 2.09
N PHE A 348 -9.08 -12.39 1.53
CA PHE A 348 -10.50 -12.74 1.57
C PHE A 348 -10.97 -12.99 3.00
N VAL A 349 -10.25 -13.82 3.76
CA VAL A 349 -10.56 -14.09 5.18
C VAL A 349 -10.63 -12.79 5.97
N THR A 350 -9.67 -11.90 5.78
CA THR A 350 -9.58 -10.62 6.47
C THR A 350 -10.76 -9.70 6.16
N GLY A 351 -11.25 -9.68 4.92
CA GLY A 351 -12.43 -8.92 4.55
C GLY A 351 -13.68 -9.36 5.31
N PHE A 352 -13.87 -10.68 5.48
CA PHE A 352 -14.99 -11.20 6.26
C PHE A 352 -14.81 -10.98 7.76
N MET A 353 -13.63 -11.27 8.29
CA MET A 353 -13.37 -11.16 9.74
C MET A 353 -13.36 -9.71 10.20
N GLY A 354 -12.82 -8.78 9.38
CA GLY A 354 -12.84 -7.35 9.70
C GLY A 354 -14.24 -6.78 9.81
N ASP A 355 -15.17 -7.20 8.94
CA ASP A 355 -16.57 -6.77 9.01
C ASP A 355 -17.39 -7.51 10.10
N TRP A 356 -16.99 -8.73 10.48
CA TRP A 356 -17.71 -9.56 11.46
C TRP A 356 -17.32 -9.25 12.89
N ILE A 357 -16.05 -9.37 13.25
CA ILE A 357 -15.57 -9.19 14.64
C ILE A 357 -14.96 -7.82 14.90
N GLY A 358 -14.86 -6.98 13.86
CA GLY A 358 -14.29 -5.65 13.91
C GLY A 358 -12.80 -5.62 13.53
N MET A 359 -12.42 -4.59 12.77
CA MET A 359 -11.10 -4.43 12.18
C MET A 359 -9.98 -4.50 13.22
N ARG A 360 -10.06 -3.74 14.31
CA ARG A 360 -8.99 -3.66 15.32
C ARG A 360 -8.79 -4.99 16.08
N LYS A 361 -9.87 -5.72 16.34
CA LYS A 361 -9.79 -7.04 16.99
C LYS A 361 -9.14 -8.05 16.05
N TRP A 362 -9.58 -8.04 14.77
CA TRP A 362 -9.01 -8.94 13.78
C TRP A 362 -7.53 -8.65 13.50
N TYR A 363 -7.13 -7.37 13.38
CA TYR A 363 -5.74 -6.99 13.23
C TYR A 363 -4.86 -7.54 14.35
N PHE A 364 -5.30 -7.36 15.60
CA PHE A 364 -4.62 -7.90 16.77
C PHE A 364 -4.46 -9.42 16.70
N THR A 365 -5.57 -10.14 16.53
CA THR A 365 -5.57 -11.61 16.55
C THR A 365 -4.75 -12.19 15.40
N SER A 366 -4.91 -11.63 14.20
CA SER A 366 -4.24 -12.10 13.00
C SER A 366 -2.72 -11.94 13.08
N ILE A 367 -2.23 -10.77 13.47
CA ILE A 367 -0.79 -10.57 13.63
C ILE A 367 -0.24 -11.41 14.77
N LEU A 368 -0.96 -11.57 15.88
CA LEU A 368 -0.52 -12.42 16.97
C LEU A 368 -0.32 -13.88 16.50
N ILE A 369 -1.28 -14.43 15.75
CA ILE A 369 -1.15 -15.77 15.16
C ILE A 369 0.07 -15.83 14.23
N ALA A 370 0.24 -14.82 13.37
CA ALA A 370 1.41 -14.77 12.48
C ALA A 370 2.73 -14.76 13.24
N GLN A 371 2.82 -14.02 14.37
CA GLN A 371 4.03 -14.00 15.20
C GLN A 371 4.31 -15.35 15.86
N ILE A 372 3.28 -16.07 16.30
CA ILE A 372 3.48 -17.45 16.82
C ILE A 372 4.08 -18.35 15.74
N ILE A 373 3.67 -18.21 14.48
CA ILE A 373 4.18 -18.99 13.35
C ILE A 373 5.64 -18.62 12.99
N VAL A 374 6.05 -17.38 13.22
CA VAL A 374 7.43 -16.90 12.96
C VAL A 374 8.46 -17.72 13.75
N PHE A 375 8.14 -18.13 14.97
CA PHE A 375 9.08 -18.90 15.79
C PHE A 375 9.46 -20.25 15.17
N PRO A 376 8.55 -21.18 14.85
CA PRO A 376 8.91 -22.42 14.19
C PRO A 376 9.51 -22.17 12.78
N LEU A 377 9.05 -21.15 12.06
CA LEU A 377 9.53 -20.87 10.72
C LEU A 377 11.02 -20.49 10.66
N PHE A 378 11.50 -19.66 11.58
CA PHE A 378 12.85 -19.10 11.52
C PHE A 378 13.81 -19.59 12.64
N PHE A 379 13.29 -20.15 13.73
CA PHE A 379 14.12 -20.52 14.89
C PHE A 379 14.17 -22.03 15.19
N ALA A 380 13.22 -22.83 14.65
CA ALA A 380 13.18 -24.27 14.96
C ALA A 380 14.06 -25.14 14.05
N GLY A 381 14.76 -24.56 13.07
CA GLY A 381 15.67 -25.33 12.19
C GLY A 381 14.98 -26.39 11.34
N ILE A 382 13.72 -26.17 10.95
CA ILE A 382 12.91 -27.10 10.16
C ILE A 382 13.53 -27.30 8.78
N LYS A 383 13.73 -28.57 8.36
CA LYS A 383 14.26 -28.94 7.04
C LYS A 383 13.21 -29.50 6.08
N SER A 384 12.00 -29.80 6.56
CA SER A 384 10.91 -30.33 5.72
C SER A 384 10.31 -29.22 4.87
N ALA A 385 10.46 -29.30 3.55
CA ALA A 385 9.88 -28.31 2.61
C ALA A 385 8.35 -28.24 2.73
N TRP A 386 7.67 -29.37 2.97
CA TRP A 386 6.22 -29.39 3.17
C TRP A 386 5.80 -28.58 4.40
N LEU A 387 6.48 -28.79 5.53
CA LEU A 387 6.18 -28.09 6.77
C LEU A 387 6.51 -26.60 6.67
N ILE A 388 7.61 -26.22 6.01
CA ILE A 388 7.94 -24.83 5.73
C ILE A 388 6.87 -24.20 4.82
N GLY A 389 6.42 -24.90 3.78
CA GLY A 389 5.34 -24.45 2.91
C GLY A 389 4.06 -24.17 3.69
N LEU A 390 3.67 -25.07 4.60
CA LEU A 390 2.50 -24.90 5.46
C LEU A 390 2.64 -23.69 6.40
N LEU A 391 3.80 -23.55 7.04
CA LEU A 391 4.08 -22.40 7.92
C LEU A 391 4.09 -21.08 7.16
N LEU A 392 4.68 -21.04 5.96
CA LEU A 392 4.68 -19.87 5.09
C LEU A 392 3.26 -19.51 4.65
N PHE A 393 2.45 -20.49 4.26
CA PHE A 393 1.05 -20.28 3.90
C PHE A 393 0.29 -19.57 5.01
N PHE A 394 0.33 -20.11 6.23
CA PHE A 394 -0.38 -19.52 7.35
C PHE A 394 0.25 -18.20 7.85
N ASN A 395 1.57 -18.07 7.80
CA ASN A 395 2.24 -16.81 8.12
C ASN A 395 1.78 -15.68 7.19
N GLN A 396 1.71 -15.95 5.88
CA GLN A 396 1.24 -14.98 4.91
C GLN A 396 -0.28 -14.74 5.00
N LEU A 397 -1.06 -15.77 5.29
CA LEU A 397 -2.52 -15.65 5.48
C LEU A 397 -2.84 -14.67 6.61
N PHE A 398 -2.21 -14.85 7.77
CA PHE A 398 -2.49 -14.01 8.93
C PHE A 398 -1.64 -12.74 8.97
N GLY A 399 -0.37 -12.80 8.57
CA GLY A 399 0.56 -11.69 8.66
C GLY A 399 0.34 -10.65 7.56
N GLN A 400 0.37 -11.06 6.31
CA GLN A 400 0.18 -10.14 5.17
C GLN A 400 -1.28 -9.93 4.83
N GLY A 401 -2.10 -10.98 4.87
CA GLY A 401 -3.53 -10.89 4.53
C GLY A 401 -4.26 -9.82 5.35
N VAL A 402 -3.89 -9.62 6.62
CA VAL A 402 -4.51 -8.59 7.48
C VAL A 402 -4.26 -7.16 6.98
N SER A 403 -3.21 -6.93 6.21
CA SER A 403 -2.93 -5.61 5.62
C SER A 403 -4.02 -5.16 4.64
N GLY A 404 -4.91 -6.07 4.21
CA GLY A 404 -6.11 -5.77 3.45
C GLY A 404 -7.03 -4.73 4.09
N LEU A 405 -7.03 -4.62 5.41
CA LEU A 405 -7.78 -3.59 6.13
C LEU A 405 -7.04 -2.25 6.26
N ALA A 406 -5.77 -2.16 5.91
CA ALA A 406 -4.99 -0.94 6.08
C ALA A 406 -5.58 0.27 5.32
N PRO A 407 -6.01 0.17 4.04
CA PRO A 407 -6.64 1.29 3.34
C PRO A 407 -7.91 1.77 4.05
N ARG A 408 -8.77 0.85 4.51
CA ARG A 408 -9.96 1.21 5.28
C ARG A 408 -9.60 1.89 6.59
N TRP A 409 -8.62 1.36 7.33
CA TRP A 409 -8.17 1.92 8.59
C TRP A 409 -7.61 3.33 8.41
N VAL A 410 -6.74 3.54 7.44
CA VAL A 410 -6.16 4.87 7.16
C VAL A 410 -7.24 5.84 6.68
N SER A 411 -8.12 5.41 5.77
CA SER A 411 -9.19 6.26 5.22
C SER A 411 -10.18 6.74 6.28
N SER A 412 -10.38 6.00 7.37
CA SER A 412 -11.29 6.38 8.45
C SER A 412 -10.85 7.62 9.24
N TYR A 413 -9.60 8.04 9.10
CA TYR A 413 -9.08 9.24 9.74
C TYR A 413 -9.23 10.52 8.90
N PHE A 414 -9.58 10.40 7.61
CA PHE A 414 -9.61 11.54 6.70
C PHE A 414 -11.02 11.82 6.19
N PRO A 415 -11.44 13.09 6.12
CA PRO A 415 -12.68 13.46 5.45
C PRO A 415 -12.59 13.14 3.95
N VAL A 416 -13.74 13.03 3.29
CA VAL A 416 -13.82 12.62 1.87
C VAL A 416 -12.97 13.53 0.98
N GLU A 417 -12.96 14.84 1.27
CA GLU A 417 -12.29 15.89 0.49
C GLU A 417 -10.75 15.79 0.50
N GLN A 418 -10.18 15.10 1.51
CA GLN A 418 -8.73 14.94 1.67
C GLN A 418 -8.29 13.46 1.75
N ARG A 419 -9.21 12.54 1.50
CA ARG A 419 -9.01 11.10 1.77
C ARG A 419 -8.00 10.46 0.82
N ALA A 420 -8.07 10.76 -0.48
CA ALA A 420 -7.15 10.17 -1.44
C ALA A 420 -5.71 10.66 -1.23
N ALA A 421 -5.51 11.95 -0.95
CA ALA A 421 -4.20 12.47 -0.63
C ALA A 421 -3.71 12.00 0.74
N GLY A 422 -4.58 11.96 1.76
CA GLY A 422 -4.24 11.47 3.10
C GLY A 422 -3.80 10.01 3.08
N VAL A 423 -4.58 9.14 2.43
CA VAL A 423 -4.24 7.73 2.24
C VAL A 423 -3.00 7.60 1.34
N GLY A 424 -2.99 8.29 0.20
CA GLY A 424 -1.89 8.21 -0.76
C GLY A 424 -0.56 8.72 -0.19
N PHE A 425 -0.54 9.84 0.52
CA PHE A 425 0.67 10.44 1.07
C PHE A 425 1.16 9.69 2.31
N ILE A 426 0.35 9.67 3.38
CA ILE A 426 0.79 9.17 4.70
C ILE A 426 1.08 7.67 4.65
N TYR A 427 0.24 6.89 3.97
CA TYR A 427 0.49 5.47 3.77
C TYR A 427 1.81 5.22 3.02
N ASN A 428 2.08 5.95 1.94
CA ASN A 428 3.27 5.72 1.14
C ASN A 428 4.56 6.29 1.76
N VAL A 429 4.49 7.29 2.64
CA VAL A 429 5.63 7.63 3.51
C VAL A 429 5.93 6.45 4.45
N GLY A 430 4.92 5.86 5.06
CA GLY A 430 5.08 4.63 5.84
C GLY A 430 5.63 3.47 5.00
N ALA A 431 5.22 3.34 3.74
CA ALA A 431 5.70 2.30 2.84
C ALA A 431 7.21 2.35 2.55
N LEU A 432 7.92 3.44 2.88
CA LEU A 432 9.39 3.47 2.88
C LEU A 432 10.00 2.38 3.77
N GLY A 433 9.27 1.86 4.75
CA GLY A 433 9.65 0.67 5.50
C GLY A 433 9.93 -0.55 4.60
N GLY A 434 9.29 -0.63 3.43
CA GLY A 434 9.53 -1.68 2.42
C GLY A 434 10.91 -1.59 1.75
N ALA A 435 11.48 -0.37 1.64
CA ALA A 435 12.86 -0.20 1.19
C ALA A 435 13.87 -0.40 2.35
N ILE A 436 13.54 0.09 3.53
CA ILE A 436 14.42 0.05 4.72
C ILE A 436 14.52 -1.38 5.28
N GLY A 437 13.41 -2.09 5.34
CA GLY A 437 13.30 -3.38 6.02
C GLY A 437 14.26 -4.46 5.50
N PRO A 438 14.30 -4.77 4.20
CA PRO A 438 15.26 -5.71 3.64
C PRO A 438 16.72 -5.30 3.86
N PHE A 439 17.03 -4.00 3.80
CA PHE A 439 18.37 -3.47 4.07
C PHE A 439 18.80 -3.72 5.53
N VAL A 440 17.92 -3.41 6.49
CA VAL A 440 18.16 -3.67 7.91
C VAL A 440 18.26 -5.17 8.18
N GLY A 441 17.38 -5.99 7.57
CA GLY A 441 17.39 -7.43 7.66
C GLY A 441 18.71 -8.04 7.19
N ALA A 442 19.19 -7.61 6.02
CA ALA A 442 20.48 -8.05 5.50
C ALA A 442 21.67 -7.61 6.38
N SER A 443 21.60 -6.44 6.99
CA SER A 443 22.62 -5.94 7.91
C SER A 443 22.68 -6.76 9.22
N LEU A 444 21.52 -7.03 9.80
CA LEU A 444 21.41 -7.87 11.01
C LEU A 444 21.81 -9.32 10.75
N ALA A 445 21.59 -9.82 9.53
CA ALA A 445 21.96 -11.17 9.15
C ALA A 445 23.45 -11.44 9.21
N LYS A 446 24.31 -10.42 9.07
CA LYS A 446 25.77 -10.56 9.15
C LYS A 446 26.27 -11.04 10.52
N SER A 447 25.56 -10.70 11.59
CA SER A 447 25.93 -11.06 12.96
C SER A 447 25.13 -12.23 13.56
N HIS A 448 23.88 -12.41 13.14
CA HIS A 448 22.93 -13.34 13.79
C HIS A 448 22.34 -14.39 12.85
N GLY A 449 22.72 -14.37 11.58
CA GLY A 449 22.11 -15.20 10.55
C GLY A 449 20.76 -14.66 10.05
N LEU A 450 20.41 -15.02 8.80
CA LEU A 450 19.27 -14.43 8.10
C LEU A 450 17.93 -14.80 8.74
N GLY A 451 17.74 -16.03 9.17
CA GLY A 451 16.50 -16.47 9.83
C GLY A 451 16.21 -15.67 11.11
N SER A 452 17.20 -15.56 11.99
CA SER A 452 17.09 -14.79 13.24
C SER A 452 16.81 -13.32 12.97
N ALA A 453 17.46 -12.71 11.98
CA ALA A 453 17.22 -11.33 11.59
C ALA A 453 15.77 -11.10 11.13
N LEU A 454 15.24 -11.98 10.27
CA LEU A 454 13.85 -11.91 9.81
C LEU A 454 12.85 -12.09 10.96
N GLY A 455 13.11 -13.05 11.85
CA GLY A 455 12.27 -13.30 13.01
C GLY A 455 12.22 -12.11 13.98
N VAL A 456 13.37 -11.53 14.32
CA VAL A 456 13.47 -10.38 15.23
C VAL A 456 12.76 -9.14 14.65
N LEU A 457 12.98 -8.84 13.37
CA LEU A 457 12.29 -7.74 12.70
C LEU A 457 10.78 -7.96 12.69
N SER A 458 10.34 -9.18 12.36
CA SER A 458 8.93 -9.51 12.34
C SER A 458 8.27 -9.31 13.72
N VAL A 459 8.85 -9.85 14.78
CA VAL A 459 8.30 -9.75 16.13
C VAL A 459 8.32 -8.30 16.62
N GLY A 460 9.47 -7.62 16.50
CA GLY A 460 9.63 -6.25 17.01
C GLY A 460 8.66 -5.25 16.37
N PHE A 461 8.63 -5.20 15.05
CA PHE A 461 7.75 -4.28 14.34
C PHE A 461 6.29 -4.76 14.34
N GLY A 462 6.03 -6.06 14.34
CA GLY A 462 4.70 -6.63 14.51
C GLY A 462 4.04 -6.18 15.82
N LEU A 463 4.77 -6.11 16.92
CA LEU A 463 4.28 -5.58 18.20
C LEU A 463 3.86 -4.11 18.11
N ILE A 464 4.64 -3.27 17.41
CA ILE A 464 4.29 -1.85 17.21
C ILE A 464 2.98 -1.74 16.43
N VAL A 465 2.79 -2.54 15.37
CA VAL A 465 1.56 -2.56 14.59
C VAL A 465 0.37 -2.99 15.45
N VAL A 466 0.54 -4.08 16.21
CA VAL A 466 -0.51 -4.61 17.09
C VAL A 466 -0.95 -3.56 18.10
N LEU A 467 0.00 -2.93 18.80
CA LEU A 467 -0.30 -1.90 19.78
C LEU A 467 -0.91 -0.66 19.12
N GLY A 468 -0.34 -0.22 17.99
CA GLY A 468 -0.79 0.95 17.26
C GLY A 468 -2.25 0.86 16.82
N VAL A 469 -2.62 -0.27 16.21
CA VAL A 469 -3.99 -0.50 15.70
C VAL A 469 -4.96 -0.87 16.84
N ARG A 470 -4.58 -1.83 17.72
CA ARG A 470 -5.48 -2.32 18.79
C ARG A 470 -5.87 -1.26 19.78
N LEU A 471 -4.90 -0.44 20.19
CA LEU A 471 -5.12 0.64 21.15
C LEU A 471 -5.60 1.94 20.48
N ASN A 472 -5.69 1.98 19.17
CA ASN A 472 -5.95 3.20 18.40
C ASN A 472 -5.03 4.34 18.85
N LEU A 473 -3.71 4.06 18.85
CA LEU A 473 -2.71 5.02 19.36
C LEU A 473 -2.78 6.37 18.65
N PRO A 474 -2.96 6.47 17.32
CA PRO A 474 -3.05 7.77 16.65
C PRO A 474 -4.14 8.65 17.26
N ARG A 475 -5.35 8.11 17.50
CA ARG A 475 -6.47 8.85 18.13
C ARG A 475 -6.18 9.21 19.57
N LYS A 476 -5.66 8.26 20.36
CA LYS A 476 -5.35 8.50 21.78
C LYS A 476 -4.28 9.57 21.97
N LEU A 477 -3.21 9.53 21.18
CA LEU A 477 -2.16 10.53 21.23
C LEU A 477 -2.67 11.91 20.79
N GLN A 478 -3.53 11.94 19.77
CA GLN A 478 -4.19 13.19 19.35
C GLN A 478 -5.07 13.76 20.46
N ALA A 479 -5.80 12.92 21.18
CA ALA A 479 -6.65 13.36 22.31
C ALA A 479 -5.85 13.98 23.45
N LEU A 480 -4.59 13.60 23.63
CA LEU A 480 -3.69 14.21 24.62
C LEU A 480 -3.17 15.60 24.20
N VAL A 481 -3.01 15.81 22.90
CA VAL A 481 -2.44 17.06 22.34
C VAL A 481 -3.53 18.07 21.99
N ASN A 482 -4.59 17.64 21.36
CA ASN A 482 -5.74 18.46 20.97
C ASN A 482 -7.04 17.63 20.97
N PRO A 483 -7.73 17.54 22.12
CA PRO A 483 -8.95 16.73 22.27
C PRO A 483 -10.08 17.15 21.31
N GLU A 484 -10.22 18.44 21.05
CA GLU A 484 -11.28 19.01 20.21
C GLU A 484 -11.14 18.62 18.73
N ALA A 485 -9.95 18.23 18.31
CA ALA A 485 -9.71 17.80 16.94
C ALA A 485 -9.96 16.30 16.71
N VAL A 486 -10.31 15.54 17.74
CA VAL A 486 -10.63 14.11 17.65
C VAL A 486 -12.07 13.92 17.24
N ARG A 487 -12.28 13.17 16.16
CA ARG A 487 -13.64 12.81 15.72
C ARG A 487 -14.03 11.43 16.27
N PRO A 488 -15.32 11.20 16.50
CA PRO A 488 -15.84 9.90 16.98
C PRO A 488 -15.45 8.74 16.05
N GLU A 489 -15.46 8.94 14.74
CA GLU A 489 -15.15 7.95 13.71
C GLU A 489 -13.66 7.62 13.57
N ASP A 490 -12.74 8.40 14.17
CA ASP A 490 -11.30 8.22 14.00
C ASP A 490 -10.83 6.81 14.39
N GLY A 491 -10.57 5.99 13.39
CA GLY A 491 -10.13 4.60 13.57
C GLY A 491 -11.14 3.69 14.24
N ASP A 492 -12.42 4.04 14.32
CA ASP A 492 -13.47 3.22 14.91
C ASP A 492 -14.45 2.67 13.88
N ASP A 493 -14.52 1.34 13.79
CA ASP A 493 -15.38 0.64 12.84
C ASP A 493 -16.88 0.77 13.16
N ARG A 494 -17.19 0.96 14.43
CA ARG A 494 -18.58 0.98 14.92
C ARG A 494 -19.26 2.30 14.61
N TYR A 495 -18.48 3.37 14.53
CA TYR A 495 -18.99 4.71 14.29
C TYR A 495 -19.35 4.97 12.82
N ILE A 496 -18.68 4.32 11.88
CA ILE A 496 -19.05 4.39 10.45
C ILE A 496 -20.47 3.83 10.22
N ASN A 497 -20.96 3.03 11.18
CA ASN A 497 -22.29 2.42 11.14
C ASN A 497 -23.36 3.16 11.98
N SER A 498 -23.01 4.21 12.75
CA SER A 498 -23.94 4.81 13.72
C SER A 498 -24.01 6.35 13.73
N VAL A 499 -23.10 7.06 13.09
CA VAL A 499 -22.92 8.51 13.32
C VAL A 499 -23.83 9.41 12.48
N ASP A 500 -24.42 8.92 11.41
CA ASP A 500 -25.40 9.76 10.69
C ASP A 500 -26.74 9.97 11.43
N LEU A 501 -26.95 9.26 12.53
CA LEU A 501 -28.25 9.26 13.22
C LEU A 501 -28.36 10.20 14.43
N SER A 502 -27.28 10.52 15.13
CA SER A 502 -27.37 11.28 16.38
C SER A 502 -27.21 12.77 16.25
N SER A 503 -26.50 13.24 15.22
CA SER A 503 -26.28 14.68 14.98
C SER A 503 -27.52 15.37 14.34
N GLU A 504 -28.36 14.63 13.62
CA GLU A 504 -29.58 15.17 13.01
C GLU A 504 -30.77 15.20 13.97
N PHE A 505 -30.85 14.26 14.92
CA PHE A 505 -31.90 14.33 15.95
C PHE A 505 -31.72 15.47 16.97
N ALA A 506 -30.46 15.88 17.23
CA ALA A 506 -30.19 17.00 18.13
C ALA A 506 -30.48 18.39 17.51
N SER A 507 -30.58 18.50 16.20
CA SER A 507 -30.87 19.76 15.49
C SER A 507 -32.35 19.94 15.13
N SER A 508 -33.21 18.95 15.38
CA SER A 508 -34.65 19.03 15.08
C SER A 508 -35.54 19.32 16.31
N GLU A 509 -34.95 19.47 17.50
CA GLU A 509 -35.66 19.84 18.73
C GLU A 509 -35.34 21.27 19.24
N CYS A 510 -34.85 22.17 18.38
CA CYS A 510 -34.75 23.60 18.70
C CYS A 510 -35.55 24.43 17.74
#